data_95342867a9bccc40f3169e8ae462137e
#
_entry.id   95342867a9bccc40f3169e8ae462137e
#
_cell.length_a   1.000
_cell.length_b   1.000
_cell.length_c   1.000
_cell.angle_alpha   90.00
_cell.angle_beta   90.00
_cell.angle_gamma   90.00
#
_symmetry.space_group_name_H-M   'P 1'
#
loop_
_entity.id
_entity.type
_entity.pdbx_description
1 polymer ?
#
loop_
_entity_poly.entity_id
_entity_poly.type
_entity_poly.pdbx_seq_one_letter_code
_entity_poly.pdbx_strand_id
1 'polypeptide(L)'
;TSALKTYLEENKIDAVLHCAGEIVMSESIENPSKYFTANVAGMNQVLKVLSEVGIQKIMFSSTASLYGNNCIDKPATEDTLLDPVNPYAETKLMGERMIYWMANRYDWKYVIFRYFNVAGAEMDASNGLRVKNPTHIIPNINKTALGQNDSLKIFGDDYDTRDGSCIRDYIHVLDLAQAHVKGMNYLFQEDSSSQIFNLGTEKGYTVKEIFKTAEELLNQKFYAVNLDIFLS
;
A
#
# COMPACT_ATOMS: atom_id res chain seq x y z
N THR A 1 18.63 15.47 -3.89
CA THR A 1 18.77 15.89 -2.47
C THR A 1 18.91 17.39 -2.33
N SER A 2 19.77 18.08 -3.10
CA SER A 2 19.92 19.54 -3.02
C SER A 2 18.60 20.28 -3.25
N ALA A 3 17.87 19.96 -4.32
CA ALA A 3 16.60 20.61 -4.63
C ALA A 3 15.54 20.42 -3.52
N LEU A 4 15.42 19.21 -2.94
CA LEU A 4 14.51 18.97 -1.82
C LEU A 4 14.92 19.80 -0.60
N LYS A 5 16.21 19.84 -0.27
CA LYS A 5 16.71 20.63 0.85
C LYS A 5 16.41 22.11 0.67
N THR A 6 16.76 22.68 -0.46
CA THR A 6 16.47 24.08 -0.80
C THR A 6 14.98 24.37 -0.66
N TYR A 7 14.11 23.52 -1.23
CA TYR A 7 12.67 23.70 -1.12
C TYR A 7 12.17 23.71 0.32
N LEU A 8 12.67 22.79 1.17
CA LEU A 8 12.27 22.71 2.57
C LEU A 8 12.81 23.87 3.42
N GLU A 9 13.98 24.42 3.05
CA GLU A 9 14.56 25.60 3.72
C GLU A 9 13.81 26.90 3.33
N GLU A 10 13.34 27.01 2.09
CA GLU A 10 12.61 28.17 1.58
C GLU A 10 11.13 28.19 1.96
N ASN A 11 10.56 27.03 2.35
CA ASN A 11 9.15 26.90 2.66
C ASN A 11 8.96 26.38 4.09
N LYS A 12 7.98 26.94 4.79
CA LYS A 12 7.63 26.47 6.13
C LYS A 12 6.88 25.14 6.03
N ILE A 13 7.61 24.03 6.23
CA ILE A 13 7.07 22.69 6.24
C ILE A 13 7.18 22.12 7.66
N ASP A 14 6.05 21.76 8.25
CA ASP A 14 5.97 21.27 9.63
C ASP A 14 5.96 19.74 9.74
N ALA A 15 5.58 19.03 8.66
CA ALA A 15 5.55 17.57 8.59
C ALA A 15 5.66 17.07 7.15
N VAL A 16 6.02 15.81 6.97
CA VAL A 16 6.12 15.17 5.65
C VAL A 16 5.28 13.90 5.61
N LEU A 17 4.46 13.76 4.57
CA LEU A 17 3.82 12.51 4.18
C LEU A 17 4.64 11.87 3.04
N HIS A 18 5.27 10.73 3.32
CA HIS A 18 6.09 10.01 2.36
C HIS A 18 5.30 8.86 1.73
N CYS A 19 4.75 9.11 0.53
CA CYS A 19 4.05 8.12 -0.30
C CYS A 19 4.89 7.65 -1.49
N ALA A 20 6.03 8.28 -1.76
CA ALA A 20 6.85 7.99 -2.93
C ALA A 20 7.50 6.61 -2.85
N GLY A 21 7.46 5.87 -3.96
CA GLY A 21 8.11 4.56 -4.07
C GLY A 21 7.54 3.72 -5.19
N GLU A 22 8.27 2.69 -5.57
CA GLU A 22 7.82 1.63 -6.47
C GLU A 22 6.93 0.66 -5.68
N ILE A 23 5.83 0.17 -6.30
CA ILE A 23 4.76 -0.55 -5.58
C ILE A 23 4.32 -1.88 -6.22
N VAL A 24 4.85 -2.25 -7.39
CA VAL A 24 4.41 -3.46 -8.11
C VAL A 24 5.18 -4.69 -7.63
N MET A 25 4.50 -5.59 -6.91
CA MET A 25 5.15 -6.76 -6.27
C MET A 25 5.85 -7.68 -7.28
N SER A 26 5.21 -8.04 -8.41
CA SER A 26 5.80 -8.87 -9.45
C SER A 26 7.06 -8.24 -10.05
N GLU A 27 7.03 -6.96 -10.38
CA GLU A 27 8.19 -6.24 -10.87
C GLU A 27 9.33 -6.21 -9.84
N SER A 28 9.00 -6.19 -8.54
CA SER A 28 10.03 -6.21 -7.50
C SER A 28 10.84 -7.51 -7.49
N ILE A 29 10.21 -8.63 -7.85
CA ILE A 29 10.89 -9.94 -7.98
C ILE A 29 11.78 -9.94 -9.23
N GLU A 30 11.29 -9.41 -10.35
CA GLU A 30 12.03 -9.34 -11.60
C GLU A 30 13.20 -8.35 -11.54
N ASN A 31 13.03 -7.24 -10.84
CA ASN A 31 14.03 -6.17 -10.73
C ASN A 31 14.17 -5.63 -9.30
N PRO A 32 14.69 -6.42 -8.36
CA PRO A 32 14.80 -6.02 -6.96
C PRO A 32 15.70 -4.78 -6.76
N SER A 33 16.75 -4.62 -7.57
CA SER A 33 17.67 -3.47 -7.48
C SER A 33 16.97 -2.14 -7.71
N LYS A 34 15.98 -2.06 -8.62
CA LYS A 34 15.15 -0.87 -8.82
C LYS A 34 14.41 -0.48 -7.53
N TYR A 35 13.83 -1.47 -6.84
CA TYR A 35 13.08 -1.27 -5.60
C TYR A 35 13.98 -0.85 -4.43
N PHE A 36 15.13 -1.48 -4.26
CA PHE A 36 16.10 -1.04 -3.24
C PHE A 36 16.62 0.37 -3.51
N THR A 37 16.86 0.70 -4.76
CA THR A 37 17.31 2.06 -5.13
C THR A 37 16.23 3.10 -4.86
N ALA A 38 14.98 2.87 -5.31
CA ALA A 38 13.91 3.84 -5.16
C ALA A 38 13.41 3.93 -3.71
N ASN A 39 13.05 2.77 -3.10
CA ASN A 39 12.36 2.75 -1.83
C ASN A 39 13.30 2.86 -0.62
N VAL A 40 14.52 2.34 -0.70
CA VAL A 40 15.46 2.38 0.43
C VAL A 40 16.47 3.51 0.27
N ALA A 41 17.23 3.53 -0.81
CA ALA A 41 18.25 4.58 -0.99
C ALA A 41 17.58 5.96 -1.18
N GLY A 42 16.47 6.03 -1.94
CA GLY A 42 15.67 7.25 -2.10
C GLY A 42 15.13 7.75 -0.78
N MET A 43 14.51 6.88 0.01
CA MET A 43 14.00 7.22 1.33
C MET A 43 15.10 7.69 2.28
N ASN A 44 16.27 7.01 2.30
CA ASN A 44 17.39 7.46 3.12
C ASN A 44 17.80 8.90 2.82
N GLN A 45 17.77 9.29 1.54
CA GLN A 45 18.08 10.67 1.15
C GLN A 45 17.01 11.66 1.67
N VAL A 46 15.74 11.28 1.65
CA VAL A 46 14.66 12.10 2.22
C VAL A 46 14.88 12.26 3.73
N LEU A 47 15.03 11.17 4.48
CA LEU A 47 15.21 11.20 5.93
C LEU A 47 16.45 12.00 6.35
N LYS A 48 17.54 11.88 5.60
CA LYS A 48 18.75 12.69 5.81
C LYS A 48 18.43 14.19 5.69
N VAL A 49 17.75 14.59 4.62
CA VAL A 49 17.39 16.01 4.43
C VAL A 49 16.47 16.49 5.53
N LEU A 50 15.45 15.71 5.94
CA LEU A 50 14.57 16.07 7.05
C LEU A 50 15.34 16.32 8.34
N SER A 51 16.35 15.48 8.65
CA SER A 51 17.20 15.70 9.85
C SER A 51 18.08 16.94 9.75
N GLU A 52 18.55 17.31 8.56
CA GLU A 52 19.35 18.51 8.33
C GLU A 52 18.55 19.80 8.45
N VAL A 53 17.26 19.79 8.06
CA VAL A 53 16.39 20.97 8.10
C VAL A 53 15.52 21.04 9.36
N GLY A 54 15.60 20.04 10.25
CA GLY A 54 14.92 20.03 11.53
C GLY A 54 13.43 19.68 11.49
N ILE A 55 12.95 18.99 10.43
CA ILE A 55 11.57 18.48 10.38
C ILE A 55 11.49 17.19 11.20
N GLN A 56 10.60 17.14 12.20
CA GLN A 56 10.52 16.08 13.20
C GLN A 56 9.23 15.26 13.12
N LYS A 57 8.35 15.53 12.16
CA LYS A 57 7.09 14.79 11.99
C LYS A 57 7.02 14.13 10.63
N ILE A 58 6.85 12.81 10.62
CA ILE A 58 6.76 12.04 9.36
C ILE A 58 5.59 11.07 9.42
N MET A 59 4.86 11.01 8.32
CA MET A 59 3.91 9.95 8.04
C MET A 59 4.43 9.10 6.88
N PHE A 60 4.30 7.78 6.99
CA PHE A 60 4.81 6.85 5.98
C PHE A 60 3.75 5.88 5.50
N SER A 61 3.63 5.80 4.18
CA SER A 61 2.81 4.81 3.49
C SER A 61 3.53 3.47 3.42
N SER A 62 3.26 2.59 4.39
CA SER A 62 3.73 1.21 4.42
C SER A 62 2.70 0.25 3.79
N THR A 63 2.75 -1.02 4.08
CA THR A 63 1.91 -2.05 3.45
C THR A 63 1.63 -3.21 4.39
N ALA A 64 0.45 -3.82 4.28
CA ALA A 64 0.13 -5.08 4.94
C ALA A 64 0.92 -6.29 4.39
N SER A 65 1.55 -6.15 3.21
CA SER A 65 2.41 -7.20 2.63
C SER A 65 3.61 -7.56 3.52
N LEU A 66 3.92 -6.75 4.54
CA LEU A 66 4.95 -7.06 5.54
C LEU A 66 4.64 -8.32 6.37
N TYR A 67 3.37 -8.67 6.51
CA TYR A 67 2.96 -9.82 7.30
C TYR A 67 3.21 -11.15 6.59
N GLY A 68 3.42 -11.13 5.28
CA GLY A 68 3.63 -12.33 4.48
C GLY A 68 2.51 -13.33 4.67
N ASN A 69 2.86 -14.56 5.06
CA ASN A 69 1.90 -15.63 5.30
C ASN A 69 1.35 -15.67 6.74
N ASN A 70 1.79 -14.80 7.62
CA ASN A 70 1.41 -14.82 9.05
C ASN A 70 -0.02 -14.31 9.32
N CYS A 71 -0.76 -13.92 8.28
CA CYS A 71 -2.15 -13.48 8.37
C CYS A 71 -3.13 -14.34 7.53
N ILE A 72 -2.74 -15.55 7.14
CA ILE A 72 -3.60 -16.45 6.34
C ILE A 72 -4.78 -16.94 7.18
N ASP A 73 -4.54 -17.39 8.41
CA ASP A 73 -5.55 -18.04 9.25
C ASP A 73 -6.33 -17.05 10.14
N LYS A 74 -5.84 -15.82 10.29
CA LYS A 74 -6.43 -14.80 11.15
C LYS A 74 -6.09 -13.39 10.67
N PRO A 75 -6.94 -12.39 10.97
CA PRO A 75 -6.62 -11.00 10.69
C PRO A 75 -5.30 -10.58 11.35
N ALA A 76 -4.47 -9.84 10.60
CA ALA A 76 -3.24 -9.28 11.13
C ALA A 76 -3.51 -8.13 12.09
N THR A 77 -2.83 -8.14 13.22
CA THR A 77 -2.67 -6.98 14.10
C THR A 77 -1.30 -6.34 13.89
N GLU A 78 -1.08 -5.16 14.44
CA GLU A 78 0.20 -4.47 14.34
C GLU A 78 1.35 -5.25 14.98
N ASP A 79 1.04 -6.13 15.96
CA ASP A 79 1.98 -7.01 16.65
C ASP A 79 2.21 -8.35 15.91
N THR A 80 1.50 -8.61 14.82
CA THR A 80 1.72 -9.82 14.03
C THR A 80 3.15 -9.83 13.49
N LEU A 81 3.80 -11.00 13.57
CA LEU A 81 5.17 -11.17 13.09
C LEU A 81 5.30 -10.76 11.63
N LEU A 82 6.31 -9.95 11.35
CA LEU A 82 6.62 -9.48 10.01
C LEU A 82 7.49 -10.50 9.29
N ASP A 83 7.05 -10.93 8.12
CA ASP A 83 7.71 -11.93 7.27
C ASP A 83 7.53 -11.56 5.79
N PRO A 84 8.22 -10.50 5.31
CA PRO A 84 8.10 -10.05 3.93
C PRO A 84 8.58 -11.13 2.95
N VAL A 85 7.73 -11.52 2.01
CA VAL A 85 7.96 -12.60 1.05
C VAL A 85 8.37 -12.11 -0.35
N ASN A 86 8.59 -10.83 -0.52
CA ASN A 86 9.04 -10.23 -1.79
C ASN A 86 9.85 -8.95 -1.54
N PRO A 87 10.68 -8.52 -2.53
CA PRO A 87 11.53 -7.34 -2.37
C PRO A 87 10.76 -6.04 -2.11
N TYR A 88 9.55 -5.86 -2.67
CA TYR A 88 8.73 -4.70 -2.36
C TYR A 88 8.40 -4.63 -0.86
N ALA A 89 7.87 -5.71 -0.30
CA ALA A 89 7.55 -5.77 1.13
C ALA A 89 8.82 -5.54 1.98
N GLU A 90 9.93 -6.19 1.64
CA GLU A 90 11.20 -5.99 2.34
C GLU A 90 11.65 -4.52 2.33
N THR A 91 11.55 -3.82 1.18
CA THR A 91 11.93 -2.40 1.12
C THR A 91 11.02 -1.51 1.96
N LYS A 92 9.73 -1.85 2.11
CA LYS A 92 8.82 -1.12 2.99
C LYS A 92 9.17 -1.37 4.47
N LEU A 93 9.49 -2.60 4.85
CA LEU A 93 9.96 -2.92 6.21
C LEU A 93 11.26 -2.17 6.54
N MET A 94 12.22 -2.14 5.61
CA MET A 94 13.44 -1.34 5.78
C MET A 94 13.09 0.14 6.00
N GLY A 95 12.11 0.68 5.27
CA GLY A 95 11.62 2.05 5.46
C GLY A 95 11.09 2.30 6.88
N GLU A 96 10.27 1.40 7.42
CA GLU A 96 9.78 1.49 8.80
C GLU A 96 10.93 1.50 9.81
N ARG A 97 11.91 0.60 9.63
CA ARG A 97 13.09 0.50 10.50
C ARG A 97 13.97 1.76 10.43
N MET A 98 14.13 2.32 9.24
CA MET A 98 14.89 3.57 9.06
C MET A 98 14.21 4.73 9.80
N ILE A 99 12.88 4.88 9.68
CA ILE A 99 12.12 5.89 10.42
C ILE A 99 12.28 5.69 11.93
N TYR A 100 12.15 4.46 12.41
CA TYR A 100 12.32 4.14 13.83
C TYR A 100 13.68 4.61 14.38
N TRP A 101 14.78 4.30 13.67
CA TRP A 101 16.13 4.72 14.10
C TRP A 101 16.35 6.23 14.02
N MET A 102 15.80 6.88 12.98
CA MET A 102 15.85 8.35 12.88
C MET A 102 15.03 9.01 13.99
N ALA A 103 13.85 8.48 14.29
CA ALA A 103 13.00 8.97 15.38
C ALA A 103 13.70 8.88 16.74
N ASN A 104 14.32 7.76 17.05
CA ASN A 104 15.09 7.58 18.29
C ASN A 104 16.29 8.53 18.39
N ARG A 105 16.92 8.87 17.26
CA ARG A 105 18.11 9.74 17.26
C ARG A 105 17.79 11.22 17.33
N TYR A 106 16.69 11.63 16.66
CA TYR A 106 16.35 13.05 16.44
C TYR A 106 15.07 13.48 17.12
N ASP A 107 14.51 12.64 17.99
CA ASP A 107 13.25 12.89 18.70
C ASP A 107 12.08 13.17 17.73
N TRP A 108 11.96 12.35 16.69
CA TRP A 108 10.87 12.48 15.74
C TRP A 108 9.62 11.76 16.21
N LYS A 109 8.48 12.27 15.79
CA LYS A 109 7.20 11.57 15.87
C LYS A 109 6.80 11.06 14.50
N TYR A 110 6.32 9.81 14.45
CA TYR A 110 5.86 9.24 13.19
C TYR A 110 4.50 8.57 13.32
N VAL A 111 3.77 8.54 12.20
CA VAL A 111 2.64 7.63 11.97
C VAL A 111 2.95 6.81 10.73
N ILE A 112 2.90 5.49 10.88
CA ILE A 112 3.08 4.53 9.81
C ILE A 112 1.76 3.83 9.56
N PHE A 113 1.31 3.83 8.31
CA PHE A 113 0.12 3.11 7.90
C PHE A 113 0.49 1.87 7.09
N ARG A 114 0.13 0.68 7.60
CA ARG A 114 0.18 -0.59 6.87
C ARG A 114 -1.20 -0.84 6.29
N TYR A 115 -1.43 -0.40 5.05
CA TYR A 115 -2.74 -0.60 4.44
C TYR A 115 -2.78 -1.80 3.51
N PHE A 116 -3.98 -2.36 3.45
CA PHE A 116 -4.34 -3.50 2.62
C PHE A 116 -4.62 -3.04 1.18
N ASN A 117 -5.55 -3.64 0.46
CA ASN A 117 -5.76 -3.30 -0.94
C ASN A 117 -6.65 -2.06 -1.06
N VAL A 118 -6.11 -1.00 -1.62
CA VAL A 118 -6.87 0.23 -1.83
C VAL A 118 -7.73 0.10 -3.08
N ALA A 119 -9.02 0.44 -2.95
CA ALA A 119 -9.99 0.40 -4.02
C ALA A 119 -10.90 1.64 -4.00
N GLY A 120 -11.64 1.85 -5.08
CA GLY A 120 -12.59 2.95 -5.17
C GLY A 120 -12.04 4.20 -5.85
N ALA A 121 -12.88 5.21 -5.89
CA ALA A 121 -12.63 6.51 -6.48
C ALA A 121 -13.49 7.56 -5.75
N GLU A 122 -13.36 8.84 -6.11
CA GLU A 122 -14.30 9.88 -5.67
C GLU A 122 -15.73 9.52 -6.10
N MET A 123 -16.70 9.85 -5.24
CA MET A 123 -18.10 9.49 -5.48
C MET A 123 -18.70 10.16 -6.72
N ASP A 124 -18.17 11.31 -7.11
CA ASP A 124 -18.55 12.05 -8.31
C ASP A 124 -17.69 11.72 -9.54
N ALA A 125 -16.80 10.70 -9.41
CA ALA A 125 -15.85 10.27 -10.41
C ALA A 125 -14.86 11.36 -10.90
N SER A 126 -14.72 12.46 -10.16
CA SER A 126 -13.77 13.54 -10.49
C SER A 126 -12.33 13.10 -10.37
N ASN A 127 -12.05 12.13 -9.48
CA ASN A 127 -10.72 11.59 -9.23
C ASN A 127 -10.76 10.07 -9.04
N GLY A 128 -9.71 9.38 -9.52
CA GLY A 128 -9.60 7.93 -9.41
C GLY A 128 -8.25 7.43 -9.95
N LEU A 129 -8.07 6.12 -9.93
CA LEU A 129 -6.83 5.50 -10.39
C LEU A 129 -6.64 5.67 -11.90
N ARG A 130 -5.56 6.37 -12.29
CA ARG A 130 -5.17 6.61 -13.69
C ARG A 130 -3.88 5.87 -14.04
N VAL A 131 -3.94 4.55 -14.09
CA VAL A 131 -2.80 3.70 -14.47
C VAL A 131 -3.09 3.05 -15.82
N LYS A 132 -2.14 3.16 -16.76
CA LYS A 132 -2.28 2.61 -18.12
C LYS A 132 -2.44 1.08 -18.10
N ASN A 133 -1.62 0.40 -17.30
CA ASN A 133 -1.62 -1.05 -17.15
C ASN A 133 -1.82 -1.43 -15.68
N PRO A 134 -3.07 -1.43 -15.18
CA PRO A 134 -3.34 -1.77 -13.79
C PRO A 134 -3.11 -3.27 -13.54
N THR A 135 -2.53 -3.58 -12.39
CA THR A 135 -2.34 -4.97 -11.92
C THR A 135 -3.42 -5.41 -10.92
N HIS A 136 -4.17 -4.45 -10.37
CA HIS A 136 -5.21 -4.72 -9.37
C HIS A 136 -6.51 -5.21 -10.00
N ILE A 137 -7.28 -6.01 -9.24
CA ILE A 137 -8.49 -6.65 -9.74
C ILE A 137 -9.58 -5.66 -10.17
N ILE A 138 -9.91 -4.66 -9.35
CA ILE A 138 -11.02 -3.72 -9.62
C ILE A 138 -10.82 -2.96 -10.95
N PRO A 139 -9.67 -2.33 -11.21
CA PRO A 139 -9.41 -1.71 -12.51
C PRO A 139 -9.46 -2.68 -13.69
N ASN A 140 -9.04 -3.94 -13.49
CA ASN A 140 -9.10 -4.95 -14.55
C ASN A 140 -10.54 -5.41 -14.83
N ILE A 141 -11.38 -5.55 -13.80
CA ILE A 141 -12.83 -5.77 -13.97
C ILE A 141 -13.45 -4.62 -14.78
N ASN A 142 -13.16 -3.37 -14.42
CA ASN A 142 -13.67 -2.20 -15.15
C ASN A 142 -13.25 -2.21 -16.62
N LYS A 143 -11.99 -2.53 -16.92
CA LYS A 143 -11.51 -2.66 -18.31
C LYS A 143 -12.23 -3.77 -19.07
N THR A 144 -12.46 -4.91 -18.42
CA THR A 144 -13.20 -6.03 -19.04
C THR A 144 -14.66 -5.64 -19.28
N ALA A 145 -15.31 -4.97 -18.33
CA ALA A 145 -16.67 -4.48 -18.47
C ALA A 145 -16.84 -3.47 -19.62
N LEU A 146 -15.81 -2.66 -19.87
CA LEU A 146 -15.76 -1.70 -20.96
C LEU A 146 -15.31 -2.30 -22.31
N GLY A 147 -15.10 -3.62 -22.38
CA GLY A 147 -14.64 -4.31 -23.60
C GLY A 147 -13.19 -3.98 -23.99
N GLN A 148 -12.37 -3.47 -23.04
CA GLN A 148 -10.96 -3.16 -23.26
C GLN A 148 -10.03 -4.35 -23.00
N ASN A 149 -10.54 -5.37 -22.29
CA ASN A 149 -9.89 -6.66 -22.11
C ASN A 149 -10.88 -7.76 -22.54
N ASP A 150 -10.39 -8.79 -23.22
CA ASP A 150 -11.21 -9.93 -23.66
C ASP A 150 -11.59 -10.85 -22.48
N SER A 151 -10.80 -10.86 -21.43
CA SER A 151 -11.01 -11.72 -20.26
C SER A 151 -10.41 -11.12 -18.99
N LEU A 152 -10.94 -11.57 -17.84
CA LEU A 152 -10.33 -11.34 -16.55
C LEU A 152 -9.43 -12.54 -16.20
N LYS A 153 -8.21 -12.25 -15.75
CA LYS A 153 -7.27 -13.28 -15.29
C LYS A 153 -7.44 -13.49 -13.78
N ILE A 154 -7.68 -14.73 -13.38
CA ILE A 154 -7.70 -15.18 -11.99
C ILE A 154 -6.43 -16.02 -11.76
N PHE A 155 -5.59 -15.61 -10.80
CA PHE A 155 -4.32 -16.25 -10.52
C PHE A 155 -4.48 -17.24 -9.36
N GLY A 156 -4.45 -18.52 -9.67
CA GLY A 156 -4.64 -19.64 -8.75
C GLY A 156 -6.10 -19.87 -8.37
N ASP A 157 -6.46 -21.15 -8.24
CA ASP A 157 -7.79 -21.61 -7.84
C ASP A 157 -7.74 -22.75 -6.82
N ASP A 158 -6.56 -23.02 -6.28
CA ASP A 158 -6.22 -24.08 -5.34
C ASP A 158 -5.79 -23.55 -3.95
N TYR A 159 -6.06 -22.29 -3.65
CA TYR A 159 -5.82 -21.73 -2.31
C TYR A 159 -6.73 -22.41 -1.27
N ASP A 160 -6.22 -22.60 -0.06
CA ASP A 160 -7.00 -23.08 1.10
C ASP A 160 -7.95 -21.97 1.59
N THR A 161 -8.99 -21.72 0.80
CA THR A 161 -10.02 -20.69 1.01
C THR A 161 -11.38 -21.23 0.65
N ARG A 162 -12.45 -20.52 1.01
CA ARG A 162 -13.83 -20.96 0.80
C ARG A 162 -14.26 -21.21 -0.66
N ASP A 163 -13.49 -20.73 -1.63
CA ASP A 163 -13.78 -20.95 -3.07
C ASP A 163 -12.54 -21.24 -3.92
N GLY A 164 -11.40 -21.47 -3.27
CA GLY A 164 -10.13 -21.77 -3.91
C GLY A 164 -9.39 -20.55 -4.45
N SER A 165 -9.98 -19.36 -4.45
CA SER A 165 -9.28 -18.15 -4.86
C SER A 165 -8.74 -17.35 -3.67
N CYS A 166 -7.76 -16.49 -3.93
CA CYS A 166 -7.07 -15.75 -2.87
C CYS A 166 -8.00 -14.73 -2.19
N ILE A 167 -7.87 -14.59 -0.87
CA ILE A 167 -8.60 -13.61 -0.05
C ILE A 167 -7.79 -12.32 0.04
N ARG A 168 -8.49 -11.17 -0.06
CA ARG A 168 -7.90 -9.84 0.14
C ARG A 168 -8.85 -8.96 0.95
N ASP A 169 -8.30 -8.16 1.84
CA ASP A 169 -9.03 -7.06 2.50
C ASP A 169 -8.93 -5.81 1.62
N TYR A 170 -10.03 -5.08 1.49
CA TYR A 170 -10.14 -3.88 0.67
C TYR A 170 -10.57 -2.69 1.51
N ILE A 171 -9.81 -1.59 1.42
CA ILE A 171 -10.16 -0.30 2.02
C ILE A 171 -10.54 0.69 0.92
N HIS A 172 -11.59 1.47 1.14
CA HIS A 172 -11.96 2.52 0.19
C HIS A 172 -10.93 3.66 0.23
N VAL A 173 -10.58 4.21 -0.94
CA VAL A 173 -9.57 5.26 -1.05
C VAL A 173 -9.92 6.53 -0.24
N LEU A 174 -11.21 6.84 -0.10
CA LEU A 174 -11.67 7.98 0.72
C LEU A 174 -11.45 7.72 2.22
N ASP A 175 -11.68 6.50 2.70
CA ASP A 175 -11.41 6.13 4.09
C ASP A 175 -9.91 6.19 4.38
N LEU A 176 -9.10 5.71 3.43
CA LEU A 176 -7.66 5.83 3.49
C LEU A 176 -7.21 7.31 3.54
N ALA A 177 -7.77 8.17 2.69
CA ALA A 177 -7.47 9.60 2.70
C ALA A 177 -7.84 10.26 4.04
N GLN A 178 -9.02 9.93 4.58
CA GLN A 178 -9.43 10.40 5.90
C GLN A 178 -8.50 9.92 7.01
N ALA A 179 -8.02 8.66 6.95
CA ALA A 179 -7.03 8.15 7.90
C ALA A 179 -5.74 8.96 7.85
N HIS A 180 -5.27 9.35 6.65
CA HIS A 180 -4.09 10.21 6.51
C HIS A 180 -4.31 11.60 7.15
N VAL A 181 -5.47 12.22 6.94
CA VAL A 181 -5.80 13.50 7.59
C VAL A 181 -5.83 13.36 9.11
N LYS A 182 -6.47 12.32 9.63
CA LYS A 182 -6.53 12.04 11.08
C LYS A 182 -5.13 11.75 11.65
N GLY A 183 -4.32 10.94 10.98
CA GLY A 183 -2.97 10.64 11.41
C GLY A 183 -2.06 11.88 11.40
N MET A 184 -2.22 12.75 10.39
CA MET A 184 -1.49 14.03 10.38
C MET A 184 -1.90 14.92 11.56
N ASN A 185 -3.21 15.09 11.81
CA ASN A 185 -3.70 15.85 12.95
C ASN A 185 -3.23 15.25 14.28
N TYR A 186 -3.17 13.92 14.40
CA TYR A 186 -2.63 13.25 15.57
C TYR A 186 -1.16 13.60 15.82
N LEU A 187 -0.31 13.67 14.79
CA LEU A 187 1.10 14.04 14.93
C LEU A 187 1.32 15.46 15.49
N PHE A 188 0.33 16.33 15.41
CA PHE A 188 0.38 17.70 15.94
C PHE A 188 -0.19 17.84 17.37
N GLN A 189 -0.73 16.78 17.96
CA GLN A 189 -1.16 16.80 19.36
C GLN A 189 0.05 16.78 20.29
N GLU A 190 -0.04 17.47 21.43
CA GLU A 190 1.06 17.58 22.39
C GLU A 190 1.46 16.22 22.97
N ASP A 191 0.46 15.39 23.29
CA ASP A 191 0.61 14.05 23.88
C ASP A 191 0.76 12.93 22.82
N SER A 192 0.92 13.28 21.55
CA SER A 192 1.10 12.27 20.48
C SER A 192 2.39 11.48 20.68
N SER A 193 2.33 10.20 20.36
CA SER A 193 3.48 9.29 20.32
C SER A 193 3.63 8.71 18.93
N SER A 194 4.79 8.12 18.64
CA SER A 194 4.98 7.38 17.38
C SER A 194 4.10 6.15 17.34
N GLN A 195 3.37 5.95 16.23
CA GLN A 195 2.38 4.89 16.08
C GLN A 195 2.49 4.19 14.72
N ILE A 196 2.09 2.92 14.72
CA ILE A 196 1.86 2.13 13.51
C ILE A 196 0.40 1.68 13.55
N PHE A 197 -0.30 1.77 12.43
CA PHE A 197 -1.69 1.35 12.32
C PHE A 197 -1.91 0.52 11.07
N ASN A 198 -2.67 -0.56 11.22
CA ASN A 198 -3.26 -1.27 10.11
C ASN A 198 -4.47 -0.51 9.57
N LEU A 199 -4.56 -0.39 8.26
CA LEU A 199 -5.73 0.21 7.60
C LEU A 199 -6.36 -0.81 6.65
N GLY A 200 -7.38 -1.48 7.14
CA GLY A 200 -8.22 -2.47 6.46
C GLY A 200 -9.63 -2.42 7.02
N THR A 201 -10.45 -3.37 6.63
CA THR A 201 -11.84 -3.50 7.08
C THR A 201 -12.05 -4.73 7.97
N GLU A 202 -11.00 -5.51 8.22
CA GLU A 202 -11.05 -6.84 8.89
C GLU A 202 -11.94 -7.85 8.14
N LYS A 203 -12.34 -7.52 6.91
CA LYS A 203 -13.24 -8.30 6.08
C LYS A 203 -12.55 -8.74 4.81
N GLY A 204 -12.22 -10.02 4.73
CA GLY A 204 -11.61 -10.58 3.54
C GLY A 204 -12.64 -10.99 2.49
N TYR A 205 -12.42 -10.59 1.25
CA TYR A 205 -13.18 -11.04 0.08
C TYR A 205 -12.30 -11.88 -0.82
N THR A 206 -12.86 -12.98 -1.35
CA THR A 206 -12.17 -13.76 -2.35
C THR A 206 -12.20 -13.05 -3.71
N VAL A 207 -11.26 -13.40 -4.58
CA VAL A 207 -11.23 -12.86 -5.95
C VAL A 207 -12.52 -13.21 -6.69
N LYS A 208 -13.03 -14.43 -6.53
CA LYS A 208 -14.28 -14.89 -7.18
C LYS A 208 -15.52 -14.15 -6.63
N GLU A 209 -15.56 -13.82 -5.33
CA GLU A 209 -16.63 -13.00 -4.75
C GLU A 209 -16.67 -11.58 -5.35
N ILE A 210 -15.51 -10.92 -5.45
CA ILE A 210 -15.41 -9.59 -6.08
C ILE A 210 -15.87 -9.66 -7.54
N PHE A 211 -15.44 -10.69 -8.27
CA PHE A 211 -15.83 -10.90 -9.65
C PHE A 211 -17.36 -11.07 -9.79
N LYS A 212 -17.95 -11.98 -9.00
CA LYS A 212 -19.39 -12.23 -9.00
C LYS A 212 -20.20 -10.99 -8.65
N THR A 213 -19.78 -10.25 -7.63
CA THR A 213 -20.41 -8.99 -7.24
C THR A 213 -20.40 -7.97 -8.39
N ALA A 214 -19.29 -7.88 -9.12
CA ALA A 214 -19.20 -6.99 -10.28
C ALA A 214 -20.16 -7.41 -11.41
N GLU A 215 -20.26 -8.71 -11.70
CA GLU A 215 -21.23 -9.24 -12.69
C GLU A 215 -22.67 -8.88 -12.32
N GLU A 216 -23.04 -9.03 -11.03
CA GLU A 216 -24.36 -8.73 -10.52
C GLU A 216 -24.67 -7.23 -10.61
N LEU A 217 -23.74 -6.39 -10.16
CA LEU A 217 -23.92 -4.93 -10.17
C LEU A 217 -24.01 -4.35 -11.59
N LEU A 218 -23.23 -4.88 -12.52
CA LEU A 218 -23.17 -4.40 -13.91
C LEU A 218 -24.21 -5.09 -14.81
N ASN A 219 -24.92 -6.11 -14.29
CA ASN A 219 -25.82 -6.98 -15.05
C ASN A 219 -25.14 -7.50 -16.34
N GLN A 220 -23.88 -7.89 -16.25
CA GLN A 220 -23.03 -8.31 -17.36
C GLN A 220 -22.23 -9.56 -16.95
N LYS A 221 -22.15 -10.55 -17.85
CA LYS A 221 -21.26 -11.69 -17.67
C LYS A 221 -19.89 -11.41 -18.25
N PHE A 222 -18.84 -11.80 -17.53
CA PHE A 222 -17.48 -11.67 -17.96
C PHE A 222 -16.87 -13.05 -18.22
N TYR A 223 -15.97 -13.10 -19.17
CA TYR A 223 -15.15 -14.28 -19.36
C TYR A 223 -13.94 -14.19 -18.42
N ALA A 224 -13.79 -15.22 -17.56
CA ALA A 224 -12.66 -15.36 -16.67
C ALA A 224 -11.78 -16.53 -17.09
N VAL A 225 -10.46 -16.36 -17.02
CA VAL A 225 -9.47 -17.40 -17.29
C VAL A 225 -8.67 -17.63 -16.01
N ASN A 226 -8.72 -18.86 -15.49
CA ASN A 226 -7.84 -19.27 -14.41
C ASN A 226 -6.43 -19.48 -14.99
N LEU A 227 -5.44 -18.92 -14.33
CA LEU A 227 -4.03 -19.11 -14.66
C LEU A 227 -3.39 -19.81 -13.47
N ASP A 228 -2.65 -20.88 -13.74
CA ASP A 228 -1.83 -21.52 -12.72
C ASP A 228 -0.80 -20.51 -12.19
N ILE A 229 -0.63 -20.47 -10.88
CA ILE A 229 0.49 -19.73 -10.30
C ILE A 229 1.72 -20.62 -10.48
N PHE A 230 2.50 -20.35 -11.49
CA PHE A 230 3.88 -20.84 -11.49
C PHE A 230 4.63 -20.05 -10.40
N LEU A 231 4.84 -20.69 -9.25
CA LEU A 231 5.83 -20.27 -8.28
C LEU A 231 7.21 -20.50 -8.94
N SER A 232 7.70 -19.51 -9.65
CA SER A 232 9.08 -19.46 -10.16
C SER A 232 9.93 -18.67 -9.18
#